data_0fcf36c162d72ff4d8cfe55f038c21c5
#
_entry.id   0fcf36c162d72ff4d8cfe55f038c21c5
#
_cell.length_a   1.000
_cell.length_b   1.000
_cell.length_c   1.000
_cell.angle_alpha   90.00
_cell.angle_beta   90.00
_cell.angle_gamma   90.00
#
_symmetry.space_group_name_H-M   'P 1'
#
loop_
_entity.id
_entity.type
_entity.pdbx_description
1 polymer ?
#
loop_
_entity_poly.entity_id
_entity_poly.type
_entity_poly.pdbx_seq_one_letter_code
_entity_poly.pdbx_strand_id
1 'polypeptide(L)'
;MFPVKIITWGQFGLQDANSPIIEELLFLHDFINLILIFIIRFVGYIIFRILLNNFINKNLLESQIIECIWTIIPAAILIQIAMPSLLLLYILDESIDSSISIKVIGHQWYWRYEYTDFWSLIDNYQLEFDTYIIPTNELEDSMFRLLDVDNRTVIPYNIHTRVIISSADVLHAWTVPSLGVKADAVPGRLNQVKFIAQRPGLFFGQCSEICGANHRFIPIMIEAINPRVFLNWMLRIQE
;
A
#
# COMPACT_ATOMS: atom_id res chain seq x y z
N MET A 1 5.71 -7.73 23.34
CA MET A 1 6.12 -7.95 21.94
C MET A 1 4.82 -8.14 21.15
N PHE A 2 4.40 -7.17 20.37
CA PHE A 2 3.17 -7.29 19.58
C PHE A 2 3.46 -8.19 18.38
N PRO A 3 2.55 -9.11 18.01
CA PRO A 3 2.78 -9.97 16.85
C PRO A 3 2.82 -9.09 15.61
N VAL A 4 3.99 -8.96 15.02
CA VAL A 4 4.16 -8.39 13.69
C VAL A 4 3.59 -9.42 12.73
N LYS A 5 2.42 -9.18 12.16
CA LYS A 5 1.92 -10.00 11.07
C LYS A 5 2.64 -9.61 9.78
N ILE A 6 3.71 -10.31 9.58
CA ILE A 6 4.57 -10.19 8.40
C ILE A 6 3.91 -10.93 7.24
N ILE A 7 4.26 -10.51 6.03
CA ILE A 7 3.92 -11.21 4.79
C ILE A 7 4.29 -12.69 4.93
N THR A 8 3.30 -13.58 4.77
CA THR A 8 3.53 -15.02 4.79
C THR A 8 3.76 -15.55 3.38
N TRP A 9 4.52 -16.62 3.29
CA TRP A 9 4.79 -17.30 2.02
C TRP A 9 3.48 -17.80 1.38
N GLY A 10 3.24 -17.45 0.09
CA GLY A 10 2.03 -17.86 -0.61
C GLY A 10 0.74 -17.18 -0.11
N GLN A 11 0.82 -16.03 0.52
CA GLN A 11 -0.34 -15.28 0.99
C GLN A 11 -1.26 -14.89 -0.16
N PHE A 12 -2.54 -15.28 -0.09
CA PHE A 12 -3.57 -14.93 -1.07
C PHE A 12 -4.32 -13.64 -0.73
N GLY A 13 -4.31 -13.22 0.52
CA GLY A 13 -4.99 -12.02 0.99
C GLY A 13 -4.05 -10.83 1.13
N LEU A 14 -4.63 -9.66 1.36
CA LEU A 14 -3.90 -8.46 1.72
C LEU A 14 -3.32 -8.57 3.14
N GLN A 15 -2.36 -7.72 3.46
CA GLN A 15 -1.79 -7.63 4.81
C GLN A 15 -2.82 -7.13 5.83
N ASP A 16 -2.61 -7.43 7.11
CA ASP A 16 -3.47 -6.91 8.18
C ASP A 16 -3.48 -5.38 8.18
N ALA A 17 -4.68 -4.82 8.25
CA ALA A 17 -4.87 -3.39 8.28
C ALA A 17 -4.23 -2.74 9.52
N ASN A 18 -3.54 -1.62 9.32
CA ASN A 18 -3.05 -0.77 10.40
C ASN A 18 -3.37 0.72 10.19
N SER A 19 -4.28 1.01 9.30
CA SER A 19 -4.86 2.34 9.14
C SER A 19 -6.34 2.21 8.75
N PRO A 20 -7.16 3.24 8.96
CA PRO A 20 -8.55 3.22 8.49
C PRO A 20 -8.68 3.03 6.98
N ILE A 21 -7.74 3.57 6.22
CA ILE A 21 -7.71 3.49 4.75
C ILE A 21 -7.63 2.04 4.27
N ILE A 22 -6.72 1.24 4.83
CA ILE A 22 -6.57 -0.15 4.41
C ILE A 22 -7.73 -1.01 4.90
N GLU A 23 -8.40 -0.67 6.01
CA GLU A 23 -9.62 -1.34 6.45
C GLU A 23 -10.72 -1.22 5.40
N GLU A 24 -10.98 -0.02 4.90
CA GLU A 24 -11.95 0.22 3.82
C GLU A 24 -11.53 -0.45 2.50
N LEU A 25 -10.24 -0.46 2.20
CA LEU A 25 -9.72 -1.14 1.01
C LEU A 25 -9.89 -2.67 1.11
N LEU A 26 -9.70 -3.27 2.28
CA LEU A 26 -9.97 -4.69 2.53
C LEU A 26 -11.45 -5.01 2.33
N PHE A 27 -12.35 -4.17 2.85
CA PHE A 27 -13.79 -4.33 2.64
C PHE A 27 -14.15 -4.30 1.15
N LEU A 28 -13.64 -3.32 0.40
CA LEU A 28 -13.85 -3.23 -1.05
C LEU A 28 -13.29 -4.45 -1.79
N HIS A 29 -12.08 -4.89 -1.44
CA HIS A 29 -11.44 -6.08 -2.01
C HIS A 29 -12.29 -7.34 -1.81
N ASP A 30 -12.78 -7.58 -0.60
CA ASP A 30 -13.58 -8.75 -0.29
C ASP A 30 -14.95 -8.72 -0.97
N PHE A 31 -15.57 -7.54 -1.04
CA PHE A 31 -16.80 -7.33 -1.78
C PHE A 31 -16.64 -7.65 -3.29
N ILE A 32 -15.57 -7.14 -3.91
CA ILE A 32 -15.28 -7.44 -5.32
C ILE A 32 -14.99 -8.93 -5.52
N ASN A 33 -14.21 -9.55 -4.64
CA ASN A 33 -13.91 -10.99 -4.72
C ASN A 33 -15.16 -11.85 -4.63
N LEU A 34 -16.13 -11.51 -3.79
CA LEU A 34 -17.41 -12.21 -3.72
C LEU A 34 -18.14 -12.20 -5.06
N ILE A 35 -18.20 -11.04 -5.73
CA ILE A 35 -18.79 -10.90 -7.07
C ILE A 35 -18.01 -11.74 -8.10
N LEU A 36 -16.67 -11.64 -8.09
CA LEU A 36 -15.82 -12.39 -9.02
C LEU A 36 -15.97 -13.91 -8.85
N ILE A 37 -16.01 -14.42 -7.62
CA ILE A 37 -16.23 -15.85 -7.35
C ILE A 37 -17.57 -16.31 -7.90
N PHE A 38 -18.62 -15.50 -7.73
CA PHE A 38 -19.93 -15.81 -8.30
C PHE A 38 -19.88 -15.89 -9.83
N ILE A 39 -19.27 -14.91 -10.49
CA ILE A 39 -19.14 -14.87 -11.95
C ILE A 39 -18.31 -16.07 -12.45
N ILE A 40 -17.17 -16.34 -11.84
CA ILE A 40 -16.28 -17.45 -12.24
C ILE A 40 -17.00 -18.79 -12.09
N ARG A 41 -17.71 -19.00 -10.98
CA ARG A 41 -18.48 -20.23 -10.77
C ARG A 41 -19.62 -20.39 -11.77
N PHE A 42 -20.34 -19.30 -12.05
CA PHE A 42 -21.46 -19.32 -13.00
C PHE A 42 -20.97 -19.61 -14.42
N VAL A 43 -19.98 -18.87 -14.90
CA VAL A 43 -19.40 -19.05 -16.24
C VAL A 43 -18.73 -20.43 -16.37
N GLY A 44 -17.95 -20.82 -15.36
CA GLY A 44 -17.30 -22.14 -15.30
C GLY A 44 -18.30 -23.28 -15.34
N TYR A 45 -19.41 -23.16 -14.61
CA TYR A 45 -20.49 -24.14 -14.66
C TYR A 45 -21.10 -24.27 -16.07
N ILE A 46 -21.40 -23.16 -16.73
CA ILE A 46 -21.94 -23.16 -18.09
C ILE A 46 -20.95 -23.83 -19.06
N ILE A 47 -19.68 -23.44 -19.03
CA ILE A 47 -18.63 -24.03 -19.88
C ILE A 47 -18.54 -25.55 -19.64
N PHE A 48 -18.49 -25.98 -18.38
CA PHE A 48 -18.44 -27.40 -18.03
C PHE A 48 -19.65 -28.17 -18.56
N ARG A 49 -20.85 -27.58 -18.42
CA ARG A 49 -22.09 -28.19 -18.96
C ARG A 49 -22.07 -28.27 -20.48
N ILE A 50 -21.56 -27.28 -21.18
CA ILE A 50 -21.45 -27.30 -22.65
C ILE A 50 -20.48 -28.40 -23.10
N LEU A 51 -19.32 -28.54 -22.43
CA LEU A 51 -18.34 -29.58 -22.77
C LEU A 51 -18.84 -30.99 -22.58
N LEU A 52 -19.75 -31.23 -21.62
CA LEU A 52 -20.39 -32.53 -21.36
C LEU A 52 -21.67 -32.76 -22.17
N ASN A 53 -22.16 -31.76 -22.88
CA ASN A 53 -23.41 -31.83 -23.61
C ASN A 53 -23.20 -32.37 -25.03
N ASN A 54 -23.92 -33.44 -25.35
CA ASN A 54 -23.92 -34.05 -26.69
C ASN A 54 -25.05 -33.53 -27.60
N PHE A 55 -25.94 -32.66 -27.10
CA PHE A 55 -27.06 -32.13 -27.87
C PHE A 55 -26.64 -30.86 -28.61
N ILE A 56 -27.01 -30.76 -29.89
CA ILE A 56 -26.74 -29.63 -30.76
C ILE A 56 -28.07 -29.02 -31.22
N ASN A 57 -28.25 -27.71 -31.00
CA ASN A 57 -29.35 -26.94 -31.56
C ASN A 57 -28.82 -26.04 -32.69
N LYS A 58 -29.04 -26.45 -33.94
CA LYS A 58 -28.60 -25.71 -35.12
C LYS A 58 -29.50 -24.52 -35.49
N ASN A 59 -30.70 -24.44 -34.88
CA ASN A 59 -31.69 -23.40 -35.19
C ASN A 59 -31.65 -22.21 -34.27
N LEU A 60 -30.79 -22.22 -33.25
CA LEU A 60 -30.58 -21.09 -32.35
C LEU A 60 -29.57 -20.15 -32.98
N LEU A 61 -30.04 -19.15 -33.76
CA LEU A 61 -29.22 -18.19 -34.47
C LEU A 61 -29.09 -16.87 -33.69
N GLU A 62 -30.15 -16.47 -32.96
CA GLU A 62 -30.22 -15.21 -32.20
C GLU A 62 -31.17 -15.36 -31.02
N SER A 63 -30.99 -14.54 -29.98
CA SER A 63 -31.95 -14.46 -28.87
C SER A 63 -31.89 -13.10 -28.21
N GLN A 64 -32.71 -12.19 -28.67
CA GLN A 64 -32.72 -10.78 -28.20
C GLN A 64 -32.92 -10.65 -26.69
N ILE A 65 -33.72 -11.53 -26.07
CA ILE A 65 -33.94 -11.53 -24.62
C ILE A 65 -32.63 -11.83 -23.86
N ILE A 66 -31.90 -12.87 -24.29
CA ILE A 66 -30.63 -13.25 -23.63
C ILE A 66 -29.58 -12.15 -23.84
N GLU A 67 -29.54 -11.54 -25.01
CA GLU A 67 -28.65 -10.42 -25.32
C GLU A 67 -28.89 -9.21 -24.40
N CYS A 68 -30.14 -8.84 -24.18
CA CYS A 68 -30.51 -7.81 -23.21
C CYS A 68 -30.09 -8.19 -21.80
N ILE A 69 -30.29 -9.44 -21.37
CA ILE A 69 -29.94 -9.91 -20.03
C ILE A 69 -28.43 -9.82 -19.79
N TRP A 70 -27.59 -10.32 -20.72
CA TRP A 70 -26.15 -10.29 -20.52
C TRP A 70 -25.52 -8.89 -20.68
N THR A 71 -26.26 -7.92 -21.24
CA THR A 71 -25.86 -6.52 -21.29
C THR A 71 -26.22 -5.79 -19.99
N ILE A 72 -27.45 -5.98 -19.49
CA ILE A 72 -27.96 -5.25 -18.33
C ILE A 72 -27.31 -5.73 -17.03
N ILE A 73 -27.16 -7.06 -16.84
CA ILE A 73 -26.59 -7.62 -15.60
C ILE A 73 -25.15 -7.15 -15.35
N PRO A 74 -24.21 -7.24 -16.31
CA PRO A 74 -22.86 -6.69 -16.11
C PRO A 74 -22.85 -5.18 -15.85
N ALA A 75 -23.70 -4.41 -16.52
CA ALA A 75 -23.81 -2.97 -16.27
C ALA A 75 -24.24 -2.68 -14.81
N ALA A 76 -25.24 -3.41 -14.30
CA ALA A 76 -25.70 -3.28 -12.92
C ALA A 76 -24.59 -3.67 -11.91
N ILE A 77 -23.83 -4.73 -12.17
CA ILE A 77 -22.69 -5.16 -11.34
C ILE A 77 -21.61 -4.09 -11.34
N LEU A 78 -21.26 -3.50 -12.48
CA LEU A 78 -20.28 -2.43 -12.56
C LEU A 78 -20.68 -1.20 -11.75
N ILE A 79 -21.97 -0.81 -11.78
CA ILE A 79 -22.48 0.28 -10.95
C ILE A 79 -22.34 -0.03 -9.46
N GLN A 80 -22.65 -1.27 -9.04
CA GLN A 80 -22.49 -1.69 -7.64
C GLN A 80 -21.05 -1.67 -7.17
N ILE A 81 -20.08 -1.97 -8.03
CA ILE A 81 -18.64 -1.90 -7.72
C ILE A 81 -18.16 -0.45 -7.72
N ALA A 82 -18.66 0.38 -8.64
CA ALA A 82 -18.23 1.77 -8.77
C ALA A 82 -18.55 2.62 -7.53
N MET A 83 -19.71 2.42 -6.90
CA MET A 83 -20.13 3.21 -5.75
C MET A 83 -19.15 3.15 -4.57
N PRO A 84 -18.81 1.99 -4.00
CA PRO A 84 -17.84 1.90 -2.91
C PRO A 84 -16.42 2.27 -3.35
N SER A 85 -16.05 2.00 -4.60
CA SER A 85 -14.76 2.39 -5.15
C SER A 85 -14.58 3.90 -5.21
N LEU A 86 -15.61 4.65 -5.65
CA LEU A 86 -15.59 6.10 -5.65
C LEU A 86 -15.55 6.67 -4.23
N LEU A 87 -16.32 6.09 -3.30
CA LEU A 87 -16.28 6.51 -1.91
C LEU A 87 -14.87 6.37 -1.32
N LEU A 88 -14.22 5.23 -1.56
CA LEU A 88 -12.84 5.01 -1.10
C LEU A 88 -11.87 6.02 -1.72
N LEU A 89 -12.03 6.35 -3.01
CA LEU A 89 -11.21 7.36 -3.67
C LEU A 89 -11.32 8.73 -2.99
N TYR A 90 -12.54 9.15 -2.64
CA TYR A 90 -12.74 10.41 -1.90
C TYR A 90 -12.12 10.39 -0.50
N ILE A 91 -12.22 9.26 0.23
CA ILE A 91 -11.60 9.10 1.55
C ILE A 91 -10.06 9.19 1.45
N LEU A 92 -9.48 8.61 0.41
CA LEU A 92 -8.03 8.68 0.17
C LEU A 92 -7.52 10.10 -0.10
N ASP A 93 -8.34 10.93 -0.74
CA ASP A 93 -7.98 12.31 -1.13
C ASP A 93 -8.38 13.36 -0.07
N GLU A 94 -9.03 12.94 1.02
CA GLU A 94 -9.48 13.84 2.08
C GLU A 94 -8.31 14.56 2.75
N SER A 95 -8.38 15.88 2.80
CA SER A 95 -7.35 16.73 3.40
C SER A 95 -7.52 16.82 4.92
N ILE A 96 -7.08 15.80 5.65
CA ILE A 96 -7.00 15.86 7.11
C ILE A 96 -5.75 16.63 7.51
N ASP A 97 -5.86 17.54 8.50
CA ASP A 97 -4.70 18.22 9.07
C ASP A 97 -3.75 17.19 9.70
N SER A 98 -2.49 17.22 9.28
CA SER A 98 -1.47 16.31 9.78
C SER A 98 -0.64 17.00 10.87
N SER A 99 -0.36 16.25 11.94
CA SER A 99 0.46 16.73 13.06
C SER A 99 1.95 16.55 12.80
N ILE A 100 2.32 15.67 11.87
CA ILE A 100 3.71 15.37 11.52
C ILE A 100 3.83 15.26 10.01
N SER A 101 4.89 15.88 9.47
CA SER A 101 5.25 15.81 8.06
C SER A 101 6.64 15.21 7.90
N ILE A 102 6.75 14.23 7.00
CA ILE A 102 8.01 13.58 6.63
C ILE A 102 8.16 13.75 5.13
N LYS A 103 9.29 14.23 4.67
CA LYS A 103 9.61 14.26 3.26
C LYS A 103 10.42 13.02 2.90
N VAL A 104 10.08 12.40 1.78
CA VAL A 104 10.69 11.18 1.26
C VAL A 104 11.18 11.43 -0.15
N ILE A 105 12.44 11.17 -0.40
CA ILE A 105 13.06 11.36 -1.70
C ILE A 105 13.62 10.03 -2.18
N GLY A 106 13.12 9.58 -3.35
CA GLY A 106 13.62 8.37 -4.01
C GLY A 106 14.93 8.64 -4.74
N HIS A 107 15.87 7.74 -4.59
CA HIS A 107 17.14 7.70 -5.29
C HIS A 107 17.41 6.31 -5.87
N GLN A 108 18.29 6.19 -6.85
CA GLN A 108 18.81 4.92 -7.33
C GLN A 108 19.98 4.48 -6.41
N TRP A 109 19.84 3.56 -5.47
CA TRP A 109 18.66 2.76 -5.14
C TRP A 109 18.49 2.72 -3.62
N TYR A 110 18.00 3.83 -3.06
CA TYR A 110 17.75 4.03 -1.64
C TYR A 110 16.67 5.09 -1.43
N TRP A 111 16.18 5.23 -0.20
CA TRP A 111 15.29 6.32 0.19
C TRP A 111 16.00 7.29 1.13
N ARG A 112 15.78 8.60 0.94
CA ARG A 112 16.16 9.66 1.89
C ARG A 112 14.91 10.14 2.59
N TYR A 113 15.01 10.28 3.92
CA TYR A 113 13.94 10.80 4.78
C TYR A 113 14.38 12.09 5.44
N GLU A 114 13.49 13.11 5.46
CA GLU A 114 13.71 14.41 6.06
C GLU A 114 12.53 14.72 6.99
N TYR A 115 12.79 15.01 8.29
CA TYR A 115 11.80 15.44 9.28
C TYR A 115 11.91 16.94 9.46
N THR A 116 10.91 17.70 8.98
CA THR A 116 10.96 19.15 8.91
C THR A 116 10.23 19.87 10.05
N ASP A 117 9.24 19.22 10.67
CA ASP A 117 8.33 19.88 11.62
C ASP A 117 8.98 20.15 13.00
N PHE A 118 10.11 19.56 13.28
CA PHE A 118 10.78 19.63 14.59
C PHE A 118 11.99 20.57 14.62
N TRP A 119 12.16 21.36 13.58
CA TRP A 119 13.29 22.32 13.44
C TRP A 119 13.55 23.15 14.69
N SER A 120 12.51 23.73 15.31
CA SER A 120 12.65 24.58 16.48
C SER A 120 12.92 23.85 17.80
N LEU A 121 12.62 22.55 17.84
CA LEU A 121 12.85 21.70 19.02
C LEU A 121 14.26 21.12 19.06
N ILE A 122 14.93 21.08 17.91
CA ILE A 122 16.23 20.46 17.74
C ILE A 122 17.30 21.49 17.30
N ASP A 123 17.37 22.62 18.01
CA ASP A 123 18.40 23.66 17.83
C ASP A 123 18.64 24.09 16.36
N ASN A 124 17.56 24.16 15.57
CA ASN A 124 17.58 24.44 14.13
C ASN A 124 18.32 23.38 13.29
N TYR A 125 18.40 22.14 13.76
CA TYR A 125 18.93 21.01 13.01
C TYR A 125 17.81 20.33 12.21
N GLN A 126 18.07 20.02 10.96
CA GLN A 126 17.17 19.21 10.12
C GLN A 126 17.59 17.77 10.24
N LEU A 127 16.69 16.92 10.77
CA LEU A 127 16.94 15.49 10.81
C LEU A 127 16.73 14.90 9.41
N GLU A 128 17.83 14.48 8.80
CA GLU A 128 17.80 13.76 7.53
C GLU A 128 18.70 12.53 7.58
N PHE A 129 18.30 11.45 6.92
CA PHE A 129 19.11 10.24 6.79
C PHE A 129 18.73 9.45 5.54
N ASP A 130 19.69 8.67 5.08
CA ASP A 130 19.50 7.71 3.99
C ASP A 130 19.19 6.31 4.56
N THR A 131 18.41 5.55 3.82
CA THR A 131 17.95 4.22 4.21
C THR A 131 18.33 3.22 3.12
N TYR A 132 19.23 2.31 3.45
CA TYR A 132 19.71 1.26 2.55
C TYR A 132 19.23 -0.11 3.01
N ILE A 133 19.08 -1.01 2.04
CA ILE A 133 18.84 -2.42 2.33
C ILE A 133 20.02 -3.05 3.07
N ILE A 134 19.75 -3.90 4.04
CA ILE A 134 20.79 -4.73 4.68
C ILE A 134 21.15 -5.87 3.73
N PRO A 135 22.44 -6.02 3.36
CA PRO A 135 22.91 -7.11 2.49
C PRO A 135 22.66 -8.48 3.11
N THR A 136 22.41 -9.50 2.28
CA THR A 136 22.05 -10.85 2.76
C THR A 136 23.11 -11.48 3.66
N ASN A 137 24.38 -11.14 3.51
CA ASN A 137 25.50 -11.61 4.32
C ASN A 137 25.61 -10.94 5.71
N GLU A 138 24.87 -9.85 5.92
CA GLU A 138 24.86 -9.08 7.17
C GLU A 138 23.54 -9.25 7.96
N LEU A 139 22.61 -10.07 7.42
CA LEU A 139 21.34 -10.34 8.08
C LEU A 139 21.52 -11.21 9.32
N GLU A 140 20.91 -10.78 10.42
CA GLU A 140 20.73 -11.58 11.64
C GLU A 140 19.49 -12.48 11.51
N ASP A 141 19.40 -13.52 12.36
CA ASP A 141 18.30 -14.51 12.34
C ASP A 141 16.89 -13.91 12.51
N SER A 142 16.79 -12.70 13.08
CA SER A 142 15.52 -11.99 13.29
C SER A 142 15.15 -11.01 12.18
N MET A 143 16.02 -10.82 11.19
CA MET A 143 15.85 -9.86 10.10
C MET A 143 15.24 -10.49 8.85
N PHE A 144 14.56 -9.68 8.07
CA PHE A 144 13.86 -10.11 6.86
C PHE A 144 14.65 -9.76 5.61
N ARG A 145 15.02 -10.78 4.87
CA ARG A 145 15.70 -10.61 3.59
C ARG A 145 14.88 -9.74 2.63
N LEU A 146 15.50 -8.73 2.02
CA LEU A 146 14.93 -7.76 1.07
C LEU A 146 13.93 -6.76 1.69
N LEU A 147 13.75 -6.74 3.00
CA LEU A 147 12.81 -5.86 3.69
C LEU A 147 13.45 -5.03 4.80
N ASP A 148 14.46 -5.57 5.47
CA ASP A 148 15.16 -4.85 6.53
C ASP A 148 16.15 -3.81 5.97
N VAL A 149 16.28 -2.73 6.73
CA VAL A 149 17.08 -1.55 6.41
C VAL A 149 18.00 -1.18 7.57
N ASP A 150 19.07 -0.47 7.25
CA ASP A 150 20.03 0.07 8.24
C ASP A 150 19.38 1.13 9.14
N ASN A 151 18.62 2.07 8.56
CA ASN A 151 17.93 3.14 9.27
C ASN A 151 16.42 3.06 9.06
N ARG A 152 15.65 2.86 10.13
CA ARG A 152 14.19 2.79 10.08
C ARG A 152 13.56 4.17 10.12
N THR A 153 12.48 4.36 9.37
CA THR A 153 11.66 5.56 9.47
C THR A 153 10.73 5.43 10.67
N VAL A 154 10.91 6.26 11.68
CA VAL A 154 10.16 6.20 12.94
C VAL A 154 8.99 7.16 12.90
N ILE A 155 7.79 6.69 13.26
CA ILE A 155 6.57 7.51 13.38
C ILE A 155 5.85 7.22 14.70
N PRO A 156 5.10 8.19 15.25
CA PRO A 156 4.22 7.91 16.38
C PRO A 156 2.91 7.27 15.89
N TYR A 157 2.43 6.22 16.59
CA TYR A 157 1.09 5.68 16.30
C TYR A 157 -0.02 6.58 16.85
N ASN A 158 -1.24 6.46 16.31
CA ASN A 158 -2.43 7.28 16.60
C ASN A 158 -2.24 8.79 16.36
N ILE A 159 -1.30 9.17 15.51
CA ILE A 159 -1.06 10.55 15.10
C ILE A 159 -1.13 10.62 13.56
N HIS A 160 -1.84 11.63 13.04
CA HIS A 160 -1.93 11.86 11.61
C HIS A 160 -0.57 12.28 11.05
N THR A 161 -0.03 11.44 10.19
CA THR A 161 1.25 11.62 9.52
C THR A 161 1.03 11.93 8.05
N ARG A 162 1.68 12.99 7.57
CA ARG A 162 1.77 13.34 6.15
C ARG A 162 3.14 12.94 5.63
N VAL A 163 3.17 12.25 4.51
CA VAL A 163 4.40 11.95 3.77
C VAL A 163 4.38 12.70 2.46
N ILE A 164 5.37 13.55 2.25
CA ILE A 164 5.60 14.32 1.03
C ILE A 164 6.65 13.57 0.22
N ILE A 165 6.31 13.17 -1.00
CA ILE A 165 7.09 12.21 -1.77
C ILE A 165 7.56 12.84 -3.07
N SER A 166 8.85 12.70 -3.36
CA SER A 166 9.50 13.14 -4.59
C SER A 166 10.63 12.20 -4.97
N SER A 167 11.28 12.46 -6.08
CA SER A 167 12.49 11.75 -6.51
C SER A 167 13.56 12.73 -6.95
N ALA A 168 14.82 12.34 -6.79
CA ALA A 168 15.98 13.12 -7.24
C ALA A 168 16.46 12.72 -8.64
N ASP A 169 16.10 11.54 -9.13
CA ASP A 169 16.65 10.97 -10.38
C ASP A 169 15.55 10.44 -11.32
N VAL A 170 15.07 9.22 -11.12
CA VAL A 170 14.04 8.58 -11.95
C VAL A 170 12.74 8.42 -11.20
N LEU A 171 11.73 7.85 -11.84
CA LEU A 171 10.47 7.51 -11.18
C LEU A 171 10.70 6.38 -10.17
N HIS A 172 10.14 6.54 -8.97
CA HIS A 172 9.99 5.53 -7.93
C HIS A 172 8.54 5.55 -7.44
N ALA A 173 8.14 4.61 -6.58
CA ALA A 173 6.88 4.69 -5.85
C ALA A 173 7.08 4.24 -4.40
N TRP A 174 6.73 5.12 -3.48
CA TRP A 174 6.76 4.84 -2.05
C TRP A 174 5.46 4.14 -1.63
N THR A 175 5.58 2.92 -1.09
CA THR A 175 4.41 2.05 -0.85
C THR A 175 4.56 1.30 0.45
N VAL A 176 3.54 1.37 1.31
CA VAL A 176 3.44 0.56 2.54
C VAL A 176 2.06 -0.09 2.58
N PRO A 177 1.94 -1.36 2.15
CA PRO A 177 0.66 -2.03 1.95
C PRO A 177 -0.20 -2.12 3.21
N SER A 178 0.38 -2.39 4.38
CA SER A 178 -0.33 -2.49 5.66
C SER A 178 -0.91 -1.16 6.17
N LEU A 179 -0.43 -0.04 5.64
CA LEU A 179 -0.97 1.30 5.89
C LEU A 179 -1.92 1.77 4.77
N GLY A 180 -2.05 0.99 3.69
CA GLY A 180 -2.92 1.32 2.56
C GLY A 180 -2.44 2.50 1.72
N VAL A 181 -1.14 2.80 1.74
CA VAL A 181 -0.59 3.98 1.05
C VAL A 181 0.33 3.58 -0.10
N LYS A 182 0.17 4.28 -1.21
CA LYS A 182 1.06 4.22 -2.38
C LYS A 182 1.02 5.56 -3.10
N ALA A 183 2.18 6.14 -3.36
CA ALA A 183 2.30 7.30 -4.24
C ALA A 183 3.61 7.29 -5.01
N ASP A 184 3.54 7.77 -6.24
CA ASP A 184 4.69 7.87 -7.12
C ASP A 184 5.61 8.99 -6.65
N ALA A 185 6.91 8.71 -6.63
CA ALA A 185 7.98 9.66 -6.42
C ALA A 185 8.46 10.16 -7.80
N VAL A 186 7.99 11.35 -8.20
CA VAL A 186 8.26 11.91 -9.52
C VAL A 186 9.26 13.05 -9.38
N PRO A 187 10.35 13.08 -10.18
CA PRO A 187 11.29 14.20 -10.19
C PRO A 187 10.59 15.53 -10.49
N GLY A 188 10.86 16.55 -9.65
CA GLY A 188 10.27 17.87 -9.81
C GLY A 188 8.81 18.03 -9.37
N ARG A 189 8.17 16.97 -8.86
CA ARG A 189 6.80 16.99 -8.33
C ARG A 189 6.78 16.55 -6.87
N LEU A 190 5.93 17.19 -6.06
CA LEU A 190 5.67 16.81 -4.67
C LEU A 190 4.30 16.15 -4.59
N ASN A 191 4.28 14.83 -4.51
CA ASN A 191 3.08 14.07 -4.18
C ASN A 191 2.95 13.96 -2.66
N GLN A 192 1.73 13.79 -2.17
CA GLN A 192 1.52 13.60 -0.73
C GLN A 192 0.55 12.45 -0.46
N VAL A 193 0.80 11.75 0.61
CA VAL A 193 -0.12 10.78 1.21
C VAL A 193 -0.27 11.07 2.69
N LYS A 194 -1.42 10.76 3.24
CA LYS A 194 -1.72 10.94 4.66
C LYS A 194 -2.28 9.66 5.22
N PHE A 195 -1.88 9.32 6.41
CA PHE A 195 -2.38 8.14 7.11
C PHE A 195 -2.23 8.30 8.64
N ILE A 196 -2.86 7.40 9.36
CA ILE A 196 -2.68 7.22 10.79
C ILE A 196 -2.38 5.75 11.05
N ALA A 197 -1.23 5.46 11.66
CA ALA A 197 -0.94 4.11 12.14
C ALA A 197 -1.69 3.87 13.45
N GLN A 198 -2.62 2.92 13.47
CA GLN A 198 -3.48 2.66 14.63
C GLN A 198 -2.79 1.85 15.73
N ARG A 199 -1.76 1.08 15.39
CA ARG A 199 -1.07 0.17 16.30
C ARG A 199 0.44 0.34 16.18
N PRO A 200 1.19 0.16 17.28
CA PRO A 200 2.65 0.11 17.22
C PRO A 200 3.12 -1.16 16.48
N GLY A 201 4.28 -1.08 15.85
CA GLY A 201 4.90 -2.21 15.17
C GLY A 201 5.79 -1.80 14.00
N LEU A 202 6.27 -2.80 13.27
CA LEU A 202 7.07 -2.65 12.06
C LEU A 202 6.20 -2.88 10.84
N PHE A 203 6.29 -1.98 9.87
CA PHE A 203 5.52 -2.01 8.63
C PHE A 203 6.48 -1.94 7.46
N PHE A 204 6.34 -2.90 6.56
CA PHE A 204 7.26 -3.09 5.46
C PHE A 204 6.62 -2.66 4.14
N GLY A 205 7.45 -2.10 3.28
CA GLY A 205 7.11 -1.75 1.93
C GLY A 205 8.29 -1.95 0.99
N GLN A 206 8.04 -1.76 -0.29
CA GLN A 206 9.07 -1.80 -1.32
C GLN A 206 8.76 -0.78 -2.40
N CYS A 207 9.78 -0.32 -3.12
CA CYS A 207 9.59 0.49 -4.31
C CYS A 207 8.65 -0.22 -5.28
N SER A 208 7.60 0.49 -5.74
CA SER A 208 6.52 -0.07 -6.56
C SER A 208 6.46 0.54 -7.97
N GLU A 209 7.49 1.30 -8.39
CA GLU A 209 7.68 1.79 -9.75
C GLU A 209 9.07 1.42 -10.25
N ILE A 210 9.16 0.87 -11.47
CA ILE A 210 10.41 0.37 -12.02
C ILE A 210 11.44 1.51 -12.18
N CYS A 211 12.57 1.41 -11.48
CA CYS A 211 13.58 2.45 -11.40
C CYS A 211 15.00 1.99 -11.81
N GLY A 212 15.12 0.81 -12.40
CA GLY A 212 16.41 0.30 -12.91
C GLY A 212 16.80 -1.08 -12.36
N ALA A 213 18.08 -1.43 -12.48
CA ALA A 213 18.61 -2.77 -12.22
C ALA A 213 18.39 -3.25 -10.75
N ASN A 214 18.52 -2.35 -9.80
CA ASN A 214 18.35 -2.66 -8.37
C ASN A 214 16.97 -2.27 -7.82
N HIS A 215 15.97 -2.14 -8.67
CA HIS A 215 14.60 -1.78 -8.27
C HIS A 215 14.05 -2.63 -7.11
N ARG A 216 14.32 -3.92 -7.05
CA ARG A 216 13.86 -4.83 -5.98
C ARG A 216 14.61 -4.66 -4.65
N PHE A 217 15.69 -3.89 -4.62
CA PHE A 217 16.56 -3.70 -3.46
C PHE A 217 16.36 -2.34 -2.78
N ILE A 218 15.16 -1.77 -2.90
CA ILE A 218 14.80 -0.49 -2.28
C ILE A 218 13.61 -0.73 -1.33
N PRO A 219 13.86 -1.30 -0.14
CA PRO A 219 12.83 -1.51 0.86
C PRO A 219 12.43 -0.21 1.57
N ILE A 220 11.26 -0.27 2.18
CA ILE A 220 10.72 0.77 3.05
C ILE A 220 10.38 0.10 4.38
N MET A 221 10.88 0.64 5.48
CA MET A 221 10.60 0.12 6.81
C MET A 221 10.18 1.25 7.75
N ILE A 222 8.94 1.15 8.22
CA ILE A 222 8.37 2.11 9.16
C ILE A 222 8.25 1.44 10.53
N GLU A 223 8.75 2.13 11.56
CA GLU A 223 8.59 1.75 12.94
C GLU A 223 7.60 2.71 13.64
N ALA A 224 6.39 2.22 13.93
CA ALA A 224 5.40 2.99 14.67
C ALA A 224 5.56 2.76 16.17
N ILE A 225 5.86 3.84 16.91
CA ILE A 225 6.16 3.81 18.34
C ILE A 225 5.25 4.74 19.15
N ASN A 226 5.32 4.64 20.47
CA ASN A 226 4.57 5.55 21.34
C ASN A 226 5.01 7.00 21.12
N PRO A 227 4.06 7.99 21.08
CA PRO A 227 4.39 9.40 20.86
C PRO A 227 5.43 9.97 21.82
N ARG A 228 5.42 9.55 23.09
CA ARG A 228 6.45 9.98 24.07
C ARG A 228 7.84 9.42 23.76
N VAL A 229 7.87 8.17 23.30
CA VAL A 229 9.13 7.51 22.88
C VAL A 229 9.65 8.15 21.61
N PHE A 230 8.75 8.51 20.69
CA PHE A 230 9.08 9.24 19.47
C PHE A 230 9.76 10.58 19.77
N LEU A 231 9.21 11.39 20.68
CA LEU A 231 9.83 12.65 21.08
C LEU A 231 11.22 12.44 21.71
N ASN A 232 11.38 11.43 22.56
CA ASN A 232 12.68 11.09 23.14
C ASN A 232 13.68 10.61 22.09
N TRP A 233 13.22 9.87 21.08
CA TRP A 233 14.06 9.44 19.96
C TRP A 233 14.54 10.63 19.13
N MET A 234 13.64 11.58 18.81
CA MET A 234 14.00 12.82 18.11
C MET A 234 15.06 13.62 18.84
N LEU A 235 14.97 13.71 20.17
CA LEU A 235 15.94 14.46 20.97
C LEU A 235 17.30 13.77 21.09
N ARG A 236 17.37 12.45 21.04
CA ARG A 236 18.61 11.66 21.17
C ARG A 236 19.46 11.57 19.91
N ILE A 237 18.84 11.71 18.74
CA ILE A 237 19.59 11.65 17.46
C ILE A 237 20.58 12.84 17.32
N GLN A 238 20.49 13.83 18.20
CA GLN A 238 21.39 15.00 18.24
C GLN A 238 22.71 14.75 19.02
N GLU A 239 22.76 13.71 19.87
CA GLU A 239 23.95 13.32 20.62
C GLU A 239 24.85 12.38 19.79
#